data_0e8e0c08b5b591ef583621cbaba177ac
#
_entry.id   0e8e0c08b5b591ef583621cbaba177ac
#
_cell.length_a   1.000
_cell.length_b   1.000
_cell.length_c   1.000
_cell.angle_alpha   90.00
_cell.angle_beta   90.00
_cell.angle_gamma   90.00
#
_symmetry.space_group_name_H-M   'P 1'
#
loop_
_entity.id
_entity.type
_entity.pdbx_description
1 polymer ?
#
loop_
_entity_poly.entity_id
_entity_poly.type
_entity_poly.pdbx_seq_one_letter_code
_entity_poly.pdbx_strand_id
1 'polypeptide(L)'
;EENETITPDTNTGSYYSYTQDKLFALLSDTSSTVLLSASLQDEISDVGKRGCIVGNDGNWDYLYSEKTGLNTLGLGWVHSYMYGAYAVMLYIPDPETGTVKTAIFKWLDAGWQKINMVKAHHIRGGIERFAASMKSVLESPDLPEVSEIVDKHEELLQKDEGELRQLVAPYLESIGTGKDAKSCPSHFITSVTSGEYLQQMDSDEIIRILLLEYIKTHIGDRAPETAADRVPVNTLGQQSS
;
A
#
# COMPACT_ATOMS: atom_id res chain seq x y z
N GLU A 1 -3.84 14.78 11.18
CA GLU A 1 -4.79 14.10 10.26
C GLU A 1 -4.10 13.85 8.92
N GLU A 2 -4.39 12.75 8.30
CA GLU A 2 -3.96 12.46 6.93
C GLU A 2 -5.02 11.62 6.20
N ASN A 3 -5.03 11.70 4.87
CA ASN A 3 -5.85 10.82 4.05
C ASN A 3 -5.09 9.55 3.73
N GLU A 4 -5.71 8.41 3.99
CA GLU A 4 -5.18 7.08 3.68
C GLU A 4 -5.99 6.46 2.56
N THR A 5 -5.30 5.86 1.58
CA THR A 5 -5.92 5.04 0.56
C THR A 5 -5.38 3.63 0.66
N ILE A 6 -6.23 2.70 1.06
CA ILE A 6 -5.88 1.27 1.11
C ILE A 6 -5.95 0.69 -0.30
N THR A 7 -4.86 0.11 -0.76
CA THR A 7 -4.76 -0.56 -2.06
C THR A 7 -5.71 -1.76 -2.17
N PRO A 8 -6.10 -2.19 -3.38
CA PRO A 8 -6.92 -3.38 -3.56
C PRO A 8 -6.17 -4.63 -3.08
N ASP A 9 -6.91 -5.56 -2.45
CA ASP A 9 -6.35 -6.84 -1.99
C ASP A 9 -6.14 -7.86 -3.12
N THR A 10 -6.75 -7.64 -4.27
CA THR A 10 -6.73 -8.53 -5.43
C THR A 10 -6.80 -7.74 -6.72
N ASN A 11 -6.49 -8.37 -7.86
CA ASN A 11 -6.57 -7.75 -9.19
C ASN A 11 -7.95 -7.19 -9.57
N THR A 12 -8.99 -7.52 -8.80
CA THR A 12 -10.36 -7.03 -8.98
C THR A 12 -10.97 -6.57 -7.67
N GLY A 13 -10.13 -6.18 -6.73
CA GLY A 13 -10.52 -5.75 -5.39
C GLY A 13 -11.12 -4.35 -5.37
N SER A 14 -11.58 -3.96 -4.19
CA SER A 14 -11.95 -2.57 -3.90
C SER A 14 -10.85 -1.90 -3.10
N TYR A 15 -10.68 -0.61 -3.30
CA TYR A 15 -9.88 0.25 -2.44
C TYR A 15 -10.78 1.21 -1.67
N TYR A 16 -10.26 1.72 -0.58
CA TYR A 16 -10.99 2.58 0.34
C TYR A 16 -10.15 3.80 0.66
N SER A 17 -10.78 4.97 0.69
CA SER A 17 -10.18 6.20 1.18
C SER A 17 -10.89 6.65 2.46
N TYR A 18 -10.11 7.05 3.46
CA TYR A 18 -10.60 7.54 4.74
C TYR A 18 -9.57 8.46 5.40
N THR A 19 -10.05 9.28 6.30
CA THR A 19 -9.21 10.12 7.15
C THR A 19 -8.76 9.34 8.38
N GLN A 20 -7.51 9.50 8.78
CA GLN A 20 -6.98 8.92 10.00
C GLN A 20 -6.15 9.92 10.80
N ASP A 21 -6.20 9.76 12.11
CA ASP A 21 -5.23 10.37 13.01
C ASP A 21 -4.00 9.48 13.13
N LYS A 22 -2.82 10.08 13.03
CA LYS A 22 -1.54 9.37 13.16
C LYS A 22 -0.68 10.01 14.24
N LEU A 23 -0.14 9.18 15.12
CA LEU A 23 0.80 9.56 16.17
C LEU A 23 2.14 8.86 15.93
N PHE A 24 3.22 9.65 15.99
CA PHE A 24 4.58 9.13 16.13
C PHE A 24 5.17 9.60 17.45
N ALA A 25 5.73 8.69 18.23
CA ALA A 25 6.36 9.02 19.50
C ALA A 25 7.67 8.26 19.66
N LEU A 26 8.72 8.99 20.08
CA LEU A 26 9.97 8.41 20.51
C LEU A 26 9.95 8.24 22.04
N LEU A 27 10.00 7.01 22.49
CA LEU A 27 10.02 6.63 23.89
C LEU A 27 11.45 6.24 24.26
N SER A 28 12.13 7.06 25.04
CA SER A 28 13.52 6.84 25.42
C SER A 28 13.68 6.60 26.91
N ASP A 29 14.53 5.63 27.25
CA ASP A 29 15.05 5.44 28.59
C ASP A 29 16.58 5.58 28.57
N THR A 30 17.25 5.16 29.64
CA THR A 30 18.73 5.22 29.76
C THR A 30 19.46 4.24 28.84
N SER A 31 18.77 3.27 28.27
CA SER A 31 19.35 2.13 27.54
C SER A 31 18.92 2.04 26.07
N SER A 32 17.73 2.53 25.74
CA SER A 32 17.19 2.38 24.38
C SER A 32 16.18 3.48 24.04
N THR A 33 15.94 3.66 22.73
CA THR A 33 14.89 4.50 22.21
C THR A 33 13.98 3.65 21.32
N VAL A 34 12.69 3.63 21.59
CA VAL A 34 11.67 2.90 20.82
C VAL A 34 10.84 3.92 20.05
N LEU A 35 10.64 3.69 18.75
CA LEU A 35 9.66 4.44 17.98
C LEU A 35 8.31 3.72 18.07
N LEU A 36 7.31 4.44 18.51
CA LEU A 36 5.89 4.06 18.47
C LEU A 36 5.22 4.80 17.31
N SER A 37 4.51 4.08 16.46
CA SER A 37 3.56 4.64 15.51
C SER A 37 2.18 4.09 15.83
N ALA A 38 1.18 4.96 15.91
CA ALA A 38 -0.21 4.56 16.10
C ALA A 38 -1.09 5.30 15.09
N SER A 39 -2.06 4.61 14.50
CA SER A 39 -3.05 5.20 13.61
C SER A 39 -4.45 4.77 13.99
N LEU A 40 -5.38 5.70 13.85
CA LEU A 40 -6.79 5.55 14.19
C LEU A 40 -7.62 6.15 13.07
N GLN A 41 -8.45 5.35 12.41
CA GLN A 41 -9.44 5.85 11.48
C GLN A 41 -10.49 6.68 12.24
N ASP A 42 -10.76 7.88 11.77
CA ASP A 42 -11.67 8.82 12.44
C ASP A 42 -13.13 8.51 12.09
N GLU A 43 -13.46 8.47 10.80
CA GLU A 43 -14.81 8.22 10.30
C GLU A 43 -14.87 7.01 9.38
N ILE A 44 -16.08 6.53 9.08
CA ILE A 44 -16.28 5.49 8.07
C ILE A 44 -15.72 5.95 6.74
N SER A 45 -15.01 5.06 6.04
CA SER A 45 -14.45 5.37 4.73
C SER A 45 -15.49 5.80 3.71
N ASP A 46 -15.04 6.43 2.64
CA ASP A 46 -15.81 6.48 1.40
C ASP A 46 -16.23 5.08 0.95
N VAL A 47 -17.27 5.03 0.10
CA VAL A 47 -17.69 3.76 -0.51
C VAL A 47 -16.53 3.16 -1.29
N GLY A 48 -16.28 1.87 -1.07
CA GLY A 48 -15.22 1.17 -1.78
C GLY A 48 -15.36 1.30 -3.30
N LYS A 49 -14.29 1.73 -3.95
CA LYS A 49 -14.18 1.86 -5.40
C LYS A 49 -13.39 0.68 -5.97
N ARG A 50 -13.59 0.39 -7.23
CA ARG A 50 -12.91 -0.72 -7.92
C ARG A 50 -11.46 -0.35 -8.21
N GLY A 51 -10.55 -1.26 -7.86
CA GLY A 51 -9.14 -1.13 -8.15
C GLY A 51 -8.57 -2.42 -8.77
N CYS A 52 -7.35 -2.32 -9.24
CA CYS A 52 -6.62 -3.43 -9.85
C CYS A 52 -5.15 -3.38 -9.46
N ILE A 53 -4.57 -4.53 -9.15
CA ILE A 53 -3.13 -4.71 -9.01
C ILE A 53 -2.57 -5.08 -10.38
N VAL A 54 -1.61 -4.33 -10.88
CA VAL A 54 -0.92 -4.61 -12.15
C VAL A 54 0.24 -5.56 -11.87
N GLY A 55 0.21 -6.76 -12.47
CA GLY A 55 1.19 -7.79 -12.20
C GLY A 55 0.94 -8.48 -10.87
N ASN A 56 1.73 -8.15 -9.88
CA ASN A 56 1.60 -8.65 -8.52
C ASN A 56 1.79 -7.51 -7.49
N ASP A 57 1.41 -7.76 -6.26
CA ASP A 57 1.47 -6.77 -5.18
C ASP A 57 2.90 -6.25 -4.90
N GLY A 58 3.92 -7.05 -5.18
CA GLY A 58 5.32 -6.66 -5.03
C GLY A 58 5.82 -5.65 -6.06
N ASN A 59 5.09 -5.43 -7.16
CA ASN A 59 5.43 -4.41 -8.15
C ASN A 59 4.97 -3.00 -7.74
N TRP A 60 4.05 -2.89 -6.77
CA TRP A 60 3.45 -1.65 -6.27
C TRP A 60 2.75 -0.81 -7.34
N ASP A 61 2.26 -1.47 -8.39
CA ASP A 61 1.54 -0.83 -9.47
C ASP A 61 0.04 -1.09 -9.32
N TYR A 62 -0.71 -0.01 -9.12
CA TYR A 62 -2.14 -0.08 -8.85
C TYR A 62 -2.89 0.84 -9.80
N LEU A 63 -4.05 0.38 -10.29
CA LEU A 63 -4.99 1.20 -11.04
C LEU A 63 -6.29 1.33 -10.26
N TYR A 64 -6.82 2.52 -10.21
CA TYR A 64 -8.05 2.86 -9.50
C TYR A 64 -9.13 3.29 -10.48
N SER A 65 -10.38 3.25 -10.06
CA SER A 65 -11.48 3.82 -10.83
C SER A 65 -12.49 4.49 -9.92
N GLU A 66 -13.24 5.42 -10.47
CA GLU A 66 -14.32 6.08 -9.75
C GLU A 66 -15.59 5.18 -9.63
N LYS A 67 -15.56 3.96 -10.19
CA LYS A 67 -16.68 3.02 -10.12
C LYS A 67 -16.75 2.37 -8.76
N THR A 68 -17.84 2.60 -8.06
CA THR A 68 -18.08 2.00 -6.74
C THR A 68 -18.43 0.52 -6.81
N GLY A 69 -18.20 -0.18 -5.71
CA GLY A 69 -18.70 -1.51 -5.45
C GLY A 69 -17.64 -2.59 -5.37
N LEU A 70 -17.91 -3.55 -4.48
CA LEU A 70 -17.21 -4.81 -4.35
C LEU A 70 -18.01 -5.90 -5.06
N ASN A 71 -17.36 -6.71 -5.90
CA ASN A 71 -18.04 -7.85 -6.54
C ASN A 71 -18.22 -8.98 -5.53
N THR A 72 -19.47 -9.31 -5.26
CA THR A 72 -19.82 -10.40 -4.35
C THR A 72 -20.48 -11.52 -5.15
N LEU A 73 -19.91 -12.72 -5.08
CA LEU A 73 -20.45 -13.90 -5.78
C LEU A 73 -21.94 -14.09 -5.43
N GLY A 74 -22.80 -14.06 -6.45
CA GLY A 74 -24.24 -14.26 -6.33
C GLY A 74 -25.07 -12.99 -6.05
N LEU A 75 -24.46 -11.89 -5.61
CA LEU A 75 -25.14 -10.61 -5.33
C LEU A 75 -24.75 -9.48 -6.31
N GLY A 76 -23.70 -9.71 -7.12
CA GLY A 76 -23.16 -8.69 -8.00
C GLY A 76 -22.33 -7.63 -7.26
N TRP A 77 -22.46 -6.36 -7.65
CA TRP A 77 -21.71 -5.26 -7.09
C TRP A 77 -22.44 -4.64 -5.90
N VAL A 78 -21.82 -4.70 -4.72
CA VAL A 78 -22.36 -4.15 -3.46
C VAL A 78 -21.52 -2.97 -2.98
N HIS A 79 -22.14 -2.02 -2.30
CA HIS A 79 -21.42 -0.94 -1.62
C HIS A 79 -20.76 -1.50 -0.36
N SER A 80 -19.45 -1.40 -0.27
CA SER A 80 -18.66 -1.81 0.87
C SER A 80 -17.93 -0.62 1.47
N TYR A 81 -17.57 -0.73 2.74
CA TYR A 81 -16.93 0.33 3.51
C TYR A 81 -15.88 -0.25 4.45
N MET A 82 -14.88 0.56 4.78
CA MET A 82 -14.02 0.36 5.93
C MET A 82 -14.70 1.06 7.12
N TYR A 83 -15.16 0.29 8.08
CA TYR A 83 -15.86 0.81 9.27
C TYR A 83 -14.90 1.20 10.38
N GLY A 84 -13.70 0.61 10.41
CA GLY A 84 -12.64 0.93 11.34
C GLY A 84 -11.31 0.31 10.92
N ALA A 85 -10.27 1.10 10.99
CA ALA A 85 -8.88 0.69 10.79
C ALA A 85 -8.01 1.29 11.89
N TYR A 86 -7.35 0.41 12.66
CA TYR A 86 -6.48 0.80 13.75
C TYR A 86 -5.18 0.03 13.64
N ALA A 87 -4.06 0.71 13.84
CA ALA A 87 -2.77 0.05 13.88
C ALA A 87 -1.89 0.63 14.98
N VAL A 88 -1.07 -0.24 15.58
CA VAL A 88 0.03 0.15 16.47
C VAL A 88 1.27 -0.58 16.01
N MET A 89 2.35 0.15 15.78
CA MET A 89 3.64 -0.40 15.41
C MET A 89 4.70 0.06 16.40
N LEU A 90 5.54 -0.87 16.80
CA LEU A 90 6.69 -0.63 17.67
C LEU A 90 7.96 -1.01 16.92
N TYR A 91 8.94 -0.10 16.90
CA TYR A 91 10.25 -0.33 16.34
C TYR A 91 11.27 -0.27 17.47
N ILE A 92 11.84 -1.41 17.81
CA ILE A 92 12.68 -1.62 18.98
C ILE A 92 14.10 -1.94 18.50
N PRO A 93 15.04 -0.98 18.59
CA PRO A 93 16.44 -1.25 18.27
C PRO A 93 17.01 -2.33 19.18
N ASP A 94 17.81 -3.20 18.60
CA ASP A 94 18.62 -4.18 19.32
C ASP A 94 20.10 -3.80 19.18
N PRO A 95 20.70 -3.17 20.19
CA PRO A 95 22.06 -2.67 20.10
C PRO A 95 23.11 -3.80 20.03
N GLU A 96 22.79 -5.02 20.45
CA GLU A 96 23.71 -6.16 20.40
C GLU A 96 23.86 -6.69 18.97
N THR A 97 22.78 -6.69 18.21
CA THR A 97 22.77 -7.22 16.84
C THR A 97 22.80 -6.14 15.77
N GLY A 98 22.59 -4.86 16.14
CA GLY A 98 22.45 -3.75 15.18
C GLY A 98 21.18 -3.83 14.33
N THR A 99 20.17 -4.59 14.77
CA THR A 99 18.90 -4.75 14.06
C THR A 99 17.76 -4.01 14.76
N VAL A 100 16.61 -3.90 14.08
CA VAL A 100 15.39 -3.36 14.66
C VAL A 100 14.32 -4.47 14.68
N LYS A 101 13.83 -4.77 15.87
CA LYS A 101 12.66 -5.66 16.04
C LYS A 101 11.39 -4.86 15.86
N THR A 102 10.49 -5.32 14.99
CA THR A 102 9.22 -4.64 14.73
C THR A 102 8.06 -5.50 15.26
N ALA A 103 7.16 -4.88 16.01
CA ALA A 103 5.89 -5.48 16.42
C ALA A 103 4.75 -4.70 15.79
N ILE A 104 3.82 -5.38 15.12
CA ILE A 104 2.68 -4.79 14.42
C ILE A 104 1.39 -5.38 14.97
N PHE A 105 0.50 -4.50 15.39
CA PHE A 105 -0.86 -4.82 15.81
C PHE A 105 -1.83 -4.07 14.91
N LYS A 106 -2.79 -4.77 14.31
CA LYS A 106 -3.76 -4.18 13.38
C LYS A 106 -5.16 -4.74 13.62
N TRP A 107 -6.14 -3.85 13.62
CA TRP A 107 -7.56 -4.18 13.69
C TRP A 107 -8.24 -3.57 12.47
N LEU A 108 -9.03 -4.38 11.79
CA LEU A 108 -9.79 -3.97 10.61
C LEU A 108 -11.23 -4.43 10.74
N ASP A 109 -12.13 -3.52 10.45
CA ASP A 109 -13.55 -3.80 10.29
C ASP A 109 -13.99 -3.23 8.94
N ALA A 110 -14.27 -4.11 7.98
CA ALA A 110 -14.67 -3.74 6.63
C ALA A 110 -15.65 -4.75 6.05
N GLY A 111 -16.55 -4.25 5.21
CA GLY A 111 -17.55 -5.10 4.58
C GLY A 111 -18.72 -4.30 4.04
N TRP A 112 -19.93 -4.89 4.08
CA TRP A 112 -21.16 -4.27 3.58
C TRP A 112 -22.30 -4.48 4.56
N GLN A 113 -23.28 -3.56 4.58
CA GLN A 113 -24.41 -3.57 5.53
C GLN A 113 -23.99 -3.68 7.01
N LYS A 114 -22.86 -3.07 7.38
CA LYS A 114 -22.26 -3.14 8.73
C LYS A 114 -21.86 -4.55 9.19
N ILE A 115 -21.72 -5.49 8.26
CA ILE A 115 -21.23 -6.84 8.55
C ILE A 115 -19.73 -6.86 8.26
N ASN A 116 -18.92 -7.12 9.29
CA ASN A 116 -17.48 -7.29 9.11
C ASN A 116 -17.19 -8.59 8.36
N MET A 117 -16.54 -8.46 7.21
CA MET A 117 -16.11 -9.58 6.37
C MET A 117 -14.62 -9.90 6.51
N VAL A 118 -13.87 -9.05 7.22
CA VAL A 118 -12.44 -9.23 7.44
C VAL A 118 -12.23 -10.28 8.53
N LYS A 119 -11.42 -11.28 8.22
CA LYS A 119 -11.04 -12.34 9.16
C LYS A 119 -9.60 -12.14 9.62
N ALA A 120 -9.27 -12.65 10.81
CA ALA A 120 -7.93 -12.53 11.38
C ALA A 120 -6.80 -13.00 10.43
N HIS A 121 -7.03 -14.04 9.64
CA HIS A 121 -6.02 -14.51 8.68
C HIS A 121 -5.81 -13.54 7.51
N HIS A 122 -6.81 -12.75 7.10
CA HIS A 122 -6.63 -11.69 6.10
C HIS A 122 -5.72 -10.59 6.66
N ILE A 123 -5.97 -10.16 7.91
CA ILE A 123 -5.15 -9.15 8.60
C ILE A 123 -3.71 -9.65 8.74
N ARG A 124 -3.54 -10.89 9.21
CA ARG A 124 -2.22 -11.51 9.38
C ARG A 124 -1.46 -11.57 8.05
N GLY A 125 -2.08 -12.07 6.99
CA GLY A 125 -1.45 -12.12 5.66
C GLY A 125 -1.07 -10.73 5.13
N GLY A 126 -1.89 -9.71 5.38
CA GLY A 126 -1.57 -8.32 5.05
C GLY A 126 -0.37 -7.79 5.84
N ILE A 127 -0.30 -8.06 7.15
CA ILE A 127 0.85 -7.68 7.99
C ILE A 127 2.13 -8.37 7.50
N GLU A 128 2.08 -9.66 7.20
CA GLU A 128 3.24 -10.44 6.73
C GLU A 128 3.78 -9.88 5.40
N ARG A 129 2.91 -9.58 4.43
CA ARG A 129 3.31 -8.93 3.17
C ARG A 129 3.89 -7.54 3.38
N PHE A 130 3.22 -6.70 4.17
CA PHE A 130 3.70 -5.37 4.50
C PHE A 130 5.08 -5.40 5.17
N ALA A 131 5.27 -6.26 6.17
CA ALA A 131 6.55 -6.39 6.87
C ALA A 131 7.67 -6.86 5.92
N ALA A 132 7.40 -7.80 5.02
CA ALA A 132 8.35 -8.27 4.03
C ALA A 132 8.75 -7.17 3.05
N SER A 133 7.77 -6.43 2.50
CA SER A 133 8.01 -5.31 1.58
C SER A 133 8.78 -4.18 2.27
N MET A 134 8.35 -3.77 3.46
CA MET A 134 9.03 -2.73 4.24
C MET A 134 10.49 -3.11 4.52
N LYS A 135 10.72 -4.36 4.96
CA LYS A 135 12.08 -4.87 5.19
C LYS A 135 12.93 -4.82 3.92
N SER A 136 12.40 -5.29 2.80
CA SER A 136 13.11 -5.30 1.52
C SER A 136 13.52 -3.90 1.07
N VAL A 137 12.68 -2.91 1.29
CA VAL A 137 12.96 -1.51 0.94
C VAL A 137 13.98 -0.92 1.90
N LEU A 138 13.75 -1.01 3.22
CA LEU A 138 14.59 -0.36 4.23
C LEU A 138 15.99 -0.98 4.34
N GLU A 139 16.17 -2.26 4.00
CA GLU A 139 17.46 -2.94 3.97
C GLU A 139 18.14 -2.89 2.59
N SER A 140 17.53 -2.20 1.61
CA SER A 140 18.18 -2.01 0.30
C SER A 140 19.40 -1.10 0.45
N PRO A 141 20.59 -1.51 -0.01
CA PRO A 141 21.77 -0.65 0.02
C PRO A 141 21.67 0.55 -0.91
N ASP A 142 20.76 0.49 -1.85
CA ASP A 142 20.54 1.51 -2.88
C ASP A 142 19.31 2.39 -2.57
N LEU A 143 18.73 2.28 -1.35
CA LEU A 143 17.66 3.17 -0.91
C LEU A 143 18.19 4.61 -0.83
N PRO A 144 17.56 5.59 -1.51
CA PRO A 144 17.96 6.98 -1.40
C PRO A 144 17.93 7.49 0.04
N GLU A 145 18.82 8.40 0.35
CA GLU A 145 18.79 9.09 1.65
C GLU A 145 17.48 9.83 1.83
N VAL A 146 17.03 9.94 3.08
CA VAL A 146 15.75 10.60 3.39
C VAL A 146 15.71 12.03 2.85
N SER A 147 16.83 12.77 2.91
CA SER A 147 16.96 14.11 2.35
C SER A 147 16.70 14.13 0.84
N GLU A 148 17.21 13.15 0.09
CA GLU A 148 17.02 13.06 -1.37
C GLU A 148 15.55 12.78 -1.72
N ILE A 149 14.88 11.94 -0.91
CA ILE A 149 13.45 11.67 -1.08
C ILE A 149 12.62 12.94 -0.80
N VAL A 150 12.98 13.68 0.25
CA VAL A 150 12.32 14.95 0.61
C VAL A 150 12.55 15.98 -0.49
N ASP A 151 13.79 16.17 -0.93
CA ASP A 151 14.12 17.12 -2.01
C ASP A 151 13.35 16.77 -3.30
N LYS A 152 13.25 15.49 -3.62
CA LYS A 152 12.46 15.02 -4.78
C LYS A 152 10.96 15.31 -4.62
N HIS A 153 10.41 15.11 -3.45
CA HIS A 153 9.02 15.44 -3.17
C HIS A 153 8.76 16.95 -3.28
N GLU A 154 9.64 17.77 -2.71
CA GLU A 154 9.55 19.24 -2.82
C GLU A 154 9.69 19.72 -4.28
N GLU A 155 10.58 19.12 -5.08
CA GLU A 155 10.68 19.38 -6.51
C GLU A 155 9.36 19.10 -7.23
N LEU A 156 8.71 17.98 -6.94
CA LEU A 156 7.44 17.61 -7.57
C LEU A 156 6.30 18.56 -7.17
N LEU A 157 6.25 19.01 -5.92
CA LEU A 157 5.27 19.97 -5.44
C LEU A 157 5.36 21.35 -6.12
N GLN A 158 6.51 21.71 -6.70
CA GLN A 158 6.69 22.96 -7.43
C GLN A 158 6.23 22.90 -8.89
N LYS A 159 5.90 21.70 -9.40
CA LYS A 159 5.49 21.52 -10.79
C LYS A 159 4.01 21.82 -10.99
N ASP A 160 3.67 22.36 -12.14
CA ASP A 160 2.28 22.51 -12.53
C ASP A 160 1.66 21.16 -12.96
N GLU A 161 0.33 21.12 -13.03
CA GLU A 161 -0.40 19.91 -13.38
C GLU A 161 -0.02 19.37 -14.78
N GLY A 162 0.27 20.24 -15.74
CA GLY A 162 0.69 19.84 -17.09
C GLY A 162 2.05 19.16 -17.08
N GLU A 163 3.01 19.70 -16.32
CA GLU A 163 4.34 19.10 -16.14
C GLU A 163 4.24 17.75 -15.43
N LEU A 164 3.45 17.65 -14.37
CA LEU A 164 3.23 16.39 -13.65
C LEU A 164 2.64 15.32 -14.57
N ARG A 165 1.63 15.66 -15.36
CA ARG A 165 1.03 14.75 -16.36
C ARG A 165 2.03 14.28 -17.41
N GLN A 166 2.92 15.14 -17.86
CA GLN A 166 3.99 14.77 -18.81
C GLN A 166 5.00 13.79 -18.18
N LEU A 167 5.33 13.99 -16.89
CA LEU A 167 6.29 13.12 -16.19
C LEU A 167 5.73 11.72 -15.91
N VAL A 168 4.44 11.60 -15.61
CA VAL A 168 3.82 10.30 -15.30
C VAL A 168 3.40 9.52 -16.55
N ALA A 169 3.26 10.17 -17.70
CA ALA A 169 2.79 9.53 -18.93
C ALA A 169 3.61 8.30 -19.35
N PRO A 170 4.96 8.29 -19.31
CA PRO A 170 5.76 7.10 -19.63
C PRO A 170 5.48 5.91 -18.72
N TYR A 171 5.26 6.15 -17.43
CA TYR A 171 4.86 5.10 -16.46
C TYR A 171 3.53 4.46 -16.87
N LEU A 172 2.51 5.28 -17.15
CA LEU A 172 1.20 4.77 -17.57
C LEU A 172 1.28 4.02 -18.91
N GLU A 173 2.08 4.49 -19.87
CA GLU A 173 2.34 3.77 -21.11
C GLU A 173 2.96 2.39 -20.84
N SER A 174 3.92 2.30 -19.94
CA SER A 174 4.56 1.05 -19.56
C SER A 174 3.56 0.06 -18.94
N ILE A 175 2.65 0.55 -18.10
CA ILE A 175 1.55 -0.25 -17.54
C ILE A 175 0.59 -0.73 -18.62
N GLY A 176 0.17 0.18 -19.51
CA GLY A 176 -0.82 -0.13 -20.54
C GLY A 176 -0.33 -1.14 -21.59
N THR A 177 0.98 -1.14 -21.89
CA THR A 177 1.60 -1.99 -22.92
C THR A 177 2.42 -3.14 -22.36
N GLY A 178 2.72 -3.13 -21.06
CA GLY A 178 3.56 -4.11 -20.39
C GLY A 178 2.95 -5.54 -20.36
N LYS A 179 3.81 -6.51 -20.06
CA LYS A 179 3.41 -7.92 -19.93
C LYS A 179 2.36 -8.13 -18.85
N ASP A 180 2.39 -7.30 -17.81
CA ASP A 180 1.54 -7.39 -16.62
C ASP A 180 0.17 -6.71 -16.82
N ALA A 181 -0.04 -5.98 -17.92
CA ALA A 181 -1.34 -5.41 -18.30
C ALA A 181 -2.47 -6.45 -18.29
N LYS A 182 -2.15 -7.71 -18.60
CA LYS A 182 -3.13 -8.82 -18.62
C LYS A 182 -3.65 -9.21 -17.22
N SER A 183 -2.99 -8.79 -16.16
CA SER A 183 -3.46 -9.04 -14.78
C SER A 183 -4.69 -8.22 -14.43
N CYS A 184 -4.87 -7.09 -15.11
CA CYS A 184 -5.99 -6.19 -14.90
C CYS A 184 -7.16 -6.44 -15.87
N PRO A 185 -8.41 -6.16 -15.44
CA PRO A 185 -9.56 -6.14 -16.33
C PRO A 185 -9.35 -5.16 -17.50
N SER A 186 -9.77 -5.55 -18.69
CA SER A 186 -9.51 -4.81 -19.94
C SER A 186 -9.94 -3.34 -19.91
N HIS A 187 -10.99 -3.01 -19.17
CA HIS A 187 -11.47 -1.63 -19.08
C HIS A 187 -10.47 -0.69 -18.40
N PHE A 188 -9.68 -1.17 -17.40
CA PHE A 188 -8.62 -0.38 -16.81
C PHE A 188 -7.52 -0.10 -17.84
N ILE A 189 -7.08 -1.14 -18.54
CA ILE A 189 -6.03 -1.00 -19.55
C ILE A 189 -6.49 -0.11 -20.69
N THR A 190 -7.75 -0.21 -21.10
CA THR A 190 -8.32 0.67 -22.14
C THR A 190 -8.30 2.14 -21.69
N SER A 191 -8.69 2.44 -20.44
CA SER A 191 -8.67 3.82 -19.94
C SER A 191 -7.25 4.39 -19.83
N VAL A 192 -6.27 3.55 -19.47
CA VAL A 192 -4.85 3.93 -19.46
C VAL A 192 -4.37 4.24 -20.89
N THR A 193 -4.58 3.33 -21.83
CA THR A 193 -4.09 3.47 -23.20
C THR A 193 -4.80 4.56 -24.02
N SER A 194 -6.05 4.89 -23.66
CA SER A 194 -6.78 6.01 -24.26
C SER A 194 -6.39 7.38 -23.68
N GLY A 195 -5.64 7.41 -22.59
CA GLY A 195 -5.32 8.63 -21.85
C GLY A 195 -6.42 9.14 -20.92
N GLU A 196 -7.58 8.47 -20.88
CA GLU A 196 -8.68 8.82 -19.99
C GLU A 196 -8.26 8.72 -18.52
N TYR A 197 -7.51 7.69 -18.17
CA TYR A 197 -7.00 7.48 -16.81
C TYR A 197 -6.15 8.66 -16.33
N LEU A 198 -5.19 9.11 -17.15
CA LEU A 198 -4.33 10.26 -16.86
C LEU A 198 -5.12 11.55 -16.62
N GLN A 199 -6.25 11.72 -17.32
CA GLN A 199 -7.09 12.91 -17.18
C GLN A 199 -7.88 12.95 -15.87
N GLN A 200 -8.13 11.79 -15.27
CA GLN A 200 -8.88 11.65 -14.02
C GLN A 200 -7.99 11.73 -12.78
N MET A 201 -6.67 11.58 -12.95
CA MET A 201 -5.71 11.65 -11.84
C MET A 201 -5.58 13.07 -11.30
N ASP A 202 -5.59 13.22 -9.99
CA ASP A 202 -5.21 14.45 -9.33
C ASP A 202 -3.68 14.60 -9.18
N SER A 203 -3.24 15.79 -8.83
CA SER A 203 -1.80 16.08 -8.68
C SER A 203 -1.15 15.26 -7.57
N ASP A 204 -1.86 15.02 -6.48
CA ASP A 204 -1.33 14.28 -5.33
C ASP A 204 -1.12 12.79 -5.69
N GLU A 205 -2.04 12.21 -6.46
CA GLU A 205 -1.89 10.85 -6.98
C GLU A 205 -0.68 10.75 -7.92
N ILE A 206 -0.51 11.72 -8.83
CA ILE A 206 0.64 11.75 -9.73
C ILE A 206 1.95 11.87 -8.97
N ILE A 207 2.02 12.79 -7.98
CA ILE A 207 3.23 12.97 -7.15
C ILE A 207 3.58 11.68 -6.40
N ARG A 208 2.59 11.01 -5.82
CA ARG A 208 2.81 9.72 -5.14
C ARG A 208 3.41 8.66 -6.07
N ILE A 209 2.89 8.54 -7.29
CA ILE A 209 3.41 7.60 -8.30
C ILE A 209 4.84 7.97 -8.68
N LEU A 210 5.10 9.24 -9.01
CA LEU A 210 6.43 9.69 -9.41
C LEU A 210 7.47 9.50 -8.31
N LEU A 211 7.09 9.72 -7.05
CA LEU A 211 7.98 9.49 -5.92
C LEU A 211 8.25 7.99 -5.70
N LEU A 212 7.23 7.16 -5.87
CA LEU A 212 7.37 5.71 -5.80
C LEU A 212 8.28 5.18 -6.91
N GLU A 213 8.09 5.64 -8.15
CA GLU A 213 8.94 5.29 -9.29
C GLU A 213 10.40 5.76 -9.09
N TYR A 214 10.60 6.94 -8.49
CA TYR A 214 11.91 7.42 -8.09
C TYR A 214 12.60 6.42 -7.15
N ILE A 215 11.91 5.96 -6.10
CA ILE A 215 12.43 4.98 -5.15
C ILE A 215 12.71 3.64 -5.86
N LYS A 216 11.76 3.13 -6.65
CA LYS A 216 11.90 1.85 -7.40
C LYS A 216 13.14 1.87 -8.32
N THR A 217 13.37 2.98 -9.01
CA THR A 217 14.50 3.13 -9.90
C THR A 217 15.85 3.00 -9.16
N HIS A 218 15.92 3.49 -7.93
CA HIS A 218 17.14 3.42 -7.12
C HIS A 218 17.35 2.03 -6.51
N ILE A 219 16.34 1.45 -5.89
CA ILE A 219 16.47 0.13 -5.24
C ILE A 219 16.64 -1.02 -6.24
N GLY A 220 16.62 -0.69 -7.56
CA GLY A 220 16.60 -1.66 -8.63
C GLY A 220 15.26 -2.40 -8.65
N ASP A 221 14.80 -2.81 -9.83
CA ASP A 221 13.52 -3.52 -10.07
C ASP A 221 13.55 -4.95 -9.46
N ARG A 222 14.00 -5.05 -8.24
CA ARG A 222 13.91 -6.26 -7.41
C ARG A 222 12.50 -6.27 -6.83
N ALA A 223 11.55 -6.77 -7.63
CA ALA A 223 10.36 -7.35 -7.04
C ALA A 223 10.83 -8.21 -5.84
N PRO A 224 10.36 -7.98 -4.61
CA PRO A 224 10.71 -8.84 -3.51
C PRO A 224 10.39 -10.26 -3.95
N GLU A 225 11.40 -11.14 -4.00
CA GLU A 225 11.15 -12.57 -4.12
C GLU A 225 10.13 -12.88 -3.02
N THR A 226 8.94 -13.24 -3.42
CA THR A 226 7.80 -13.39 -2.53
C THR A 226 8.22 -14.20 -1.32
N ALA A 227 7.99 -13.67 -0.12
CA ALA A 227 8.38 -14.29 1.15
C ALA A 227 7.83 -15.70 1.34
N ALA A 228 6.99 -16.20 0.44
CA ALA A 228 6.54 -17.59 0.33
C ALA A 228 7.70 -18.57 0.13
N ASP A 229 8.83 -18.14 -0.45
CA ASP A 229 9.94 -19.04 -0.77
C ASP A 229 11.02 -19.12 0.32
N ARG A 230 10.99 -18.31 1.38
CA ARG A 230 12.08 -18.22 2.36
C ARG A 230 11.72 -18.31 3.83
N VAL A 231 10.47 -18.43 4.21
CA VAL A 231 10.11 -18.67 5.60
C VAL A 231 9.74 -20.13 5.76
N PRO A 232 10.59 -20.98 6.39
CA PRO A 232 10.12 -22.26 6.85
C PRO A 232 9.01 -21.98 7.87
N VAL A 233 7.80 -22.37 7.55
CA VAL A 233 6.69 -22.36 8.48
C VAL A 233 7.09 -23.29 9.63
N ASN A 234 7.64 -22.70 10.69
CA ASN A 234 7.84 -23.40 11.94
C ASN A 234 6.44 -23.65 12.52
N THR A 235 5.93 -24.81 12.23
CA THR A 235 4.72 -25.38 12.80
C THR A 235 4.93 -25.55 14.31
N LEU A 236 4.75 -24.48 15.06
CA LEU A 236 4.64 -24.57 16.51
C LEU A 236 3.22 -24.97 16.87
N GLY A 237 3.09 -26.24 17.25
CA GLY A 237 2.10 -26.69 18.21
C GLY A 237 0.80 -27.29 17.69
N GLN A 238 0.87 -28.44 17.04
CA GLN A 238 -0.10 -29.47 17.37
C GLN A 238 0.40 -30.15 18.66
N GLN A 239 -0.12 -29.75 19.79
CA GLN A 239 -0.23 -30.63 20.96
C GLN A 239 -1.68 -30.73 21.31
N SER A 240 -2.21 -31.90 20.96
CA SER A 240 -3.43 -32.50 21.46
C SER A 240 -3.39 -32.67 22.97
N SER A 241 -4.40 -32.23 23.64
CA SER A 241 -5.10 -32.93 24.74
C SER A 241 -6.41 -32.25 25.02
#